data_16fba5c2bfc2f0740542a3712a7a0763
#
_entry.id   16fba5c2bfc2f0740542a3712a7a0763
#
_cell.length_a   1.000
_cell.length_b   1.000
_cell.length_c   1.000
_cell.angle_alpha   90.00
_cell.angle_beta   90.00
_cell.angle_gamma   90.00
#
_symmetry.space_group_name_H-M   'P 1'
#
loop_
_entity.id
_entity.type
_entity.pdbx_description
1 polymer ?
#
loop_
_entity_poly.entity_id
_entity_poly.type
_entity_poly.pdbx_seq_one_letter_code
_entity_poly.pdbx_strand_id
1 'polypeptide(L)'
;LTQEDSVMLFHAEACGEHIPEEFITSVTKYTQNVVVSSMKAHTKNAMDFQLCTYLGYMIAKWGSTTNYYIVSKDKGYLASIEFVKKMIPDPLVINMIPNLEKLNAEKKDKASIEELLDIYPKKVIRITAAGFSESKTLAEYHNYLQANLPKDGSQIYTLTKRLFEHEKM
;
A
#
# COMPACT_ATOMS: atom_id res chain seq x y z
N LEU A 1 4.43 -2.57 -8.15
CA LEU A 1 5.46 -1.59 -8.48
C LEU A 1 5.26 -1.08 -9.90
N THR A 2 5.60 0.17 -10.14
CA THR A 2 5.56 0.85 -11.44
C THR A 2 6.93 1.49 -11.72
N GLN A 3 7.14 2.00 -12.95
CA GLN A 3 8.39 2.67 -13.31
C GLN A 3 8.65 3.97 -12.53
N GLU A 4 7.60 4.58 -11.98
CA GLU A 4 7.69 5.81 -11.18
C GLU A 4 8.02 5.54 -9.70
N ASP A 5 7.86 4.30 -9.24
CA ASP A 5 8.16 3.95 -7.86
C ASP A 5 9.68 3.95 -7.61
N SER A 6 10.09 4.47 -6.46
CA SER A 6 11.47 4.37 -5.97
C SER A 6 11.55 3.33 -4.86
N VAL A 7 12.49 2.41 -4.96
CA VAL A 7 12.69 1.33 -4.00
C VAL A 7 14.03 1.47 -3.31
N MET A 8 14.03 1.50 -1.97
CA MET A 8 15.23 1.42 -1.17
C MET A 8 15.27 0.08 -0.45
N LEU A 9 16.30 -0.70 -0.73
CA LEU A 9 16.56 -1.99 -0.08
C LEU A 9 17.60 -1.81 1.02
N PHE A 10 17.23 -2.20 2.25
CA PHE A 10 18.14 -2.24 3.38
C PHE A 10 18.57 -3.68 3.64
N HIS A 11 19.86 -3.92 3.68
CA HIS A 11 20.45 -5.25 3.87
C HIS A 11 21.57 -5.21 4.92
N ALA A 12 21.54 -6.15 5.86
CA ALA A 12 22.59 -6.33 6.87
C ALA A 12 23.56 -7.43 6.43
N GLU A 13 24.82 -7.07 6.15
CA GLU A 13 25.86 -8.03 5.75
C GLU A 13 26.26 -9.01 6.87
N ALA A 14 25.94 -8.69 8.12
CA ALA A 14 26.32 -9.49 9.29
C ALA A 14 25.73 -10.92 9.32
N CYS A 15 24.68 -11.18 8.53
CA CYS A 15 24.01 -12.49 8.48
C CYS A 15 24.59 -13.43 7.43
N GLY A 16 25.60 -13.01 6.66
CA GLY A 16 26.15 -13.80 5.55
C GLY A 16 25.17 -14.04 4.40
N GLU A 17 23.98 -13.50 4.51
CA GLU A 17 22.94 -13.58 3.48
C GLU A 17 23.14 -12.45 2.50
N HIS A 18 23.24 -12.78 1.23
CA HIS A 18 23.17 -11.80 0.15
C HIS A 18 21.72 -11.61 -0.27
N ILE A 19 21.37 -10.40 -0.70
CA ILE A 19 20.07 -10.19 -1.37
C ILE A 19 20.07 -11.09 -2.61
N PRO A 20 19.12 -12.03 -2.75
CA PRO A 20 19.09 -12.91 -3.92
C PRO A 20 19.03 -12.10 -5.21
N GLU A 21 19.86 -12.44 -6.19
CA GLU A 21 19.91 -11.76 -7.48
C GLU A 21 18.54 -11.80 -8.19
N GLU A 22 17.80 -12.89 -8.03
CA GLU A 22 16.44 -13.04 -8.53
C GLU A 22 15.48 -11.98 -7.95
N PHE A 23 15.66 -11.62 -6.67
CA PHE A 23 14.86 -10.57 -6.04
C PHE A 23 15.18 -9.20 -6.63
N ILE A 24 16.47 -8.85 -6.75
CA ILE A 24 16.90 -7.59 -7.38
C ILE A 24 16.39 -7.53 -8.82
N THR A 25 16.56 -8.60 -9.59
CA THR A 25 16.08 -8.72 -10.95
C THR A 25 14.55 -8.56 -11.04
N SER A 26 13.81 -9.11 -10.10
CA SER A 26 12.35 -8.98 -10.07
C SER A 26 11.88 -7.54 -9.79
N VAL A 27 12.59 -6.84 -8.91
CA VAL A 27 12.26 -5.44 -8.57
C VAL A 27 12.65 -4.50 -9.73
N THR A 28 13.81 -4.70 -10.34
CA THR A 28 14.29 -3.87 -11.46
C THR A 28 13.49 -4.01 -12.75
N LYS A 29 12.69 -5.08 -12.88
CA LYS A 29 11.70 -5.18 -13.97
C LYS A 29 10.59 -4.13 -13.88
N TYR A 30 10.28 -3.66 -12.67
CA TYR A 30 9.19 -2.72 -12.45
C TYR A 30 9.67 -1.29 -12.30
N THR A 31 10.84 -1.06 -11.74
CA THR A 31 11.42 0.28 -11.58
C THR A 31 12.93 0.26 -11.74
N GLN A 32 13.45 1.32 -12.36
CA GLN A 32 14.91 1.54 -12.46
C GLN A 32 15.47 2.30 -11.25
N ASN A 33 14.58 2.86 -10.41
CA ASN A 33 14.96 3.65 -9.24
C ASN A 33 15.16 2.75 -8.02
N VAL A 34 16.10 1.82 -8.09
CA VAL A 34 16.44 0.91 -6.99
C VAL A 34 17.76 1.30 -6.37
N VAL A 35 17.77 1.58 -5.09
CA VAL A 35 18.98 1.85 -4.30
C VAL A 35 19.13 0.74 -3.26
N VAL A 36 20.30 0.15 -3.17
CA VAL A 36 20.63 -0.86 -2.17
C VAL A 36 21.58 -0.25 -1.14
N SER A 37 21.19 -0.30 0.13
CA SER A 37 22.03 0.08 1.25
C SER A 37 22.46 -1.18 2.01
N SER A 38 23.72 -1.57 1.82
CA SER A 38 24.32 -2.65 2.60
C SER A 38 24.97 -2.08 3.85
N MET A 39 24.72 -2.76 4.98
CA MET A 39 25.29 -2.38 6.27
C MET A 39 26.16 -3.46 6.83
N LYS A 40 27.35 -3.08 7.27
CA LYS A 40 28.16 -3.86 8.23
C LYS A 40 27.69 -3.55 9.63
N ALA A 41 26.47 -4.01 9.96
CA ALA A 41 25.87 -3.68 11.24
C ALA A 41 26.39 -4.62 12.33
N HIS A 42 27.15 -4.08 13.26
CA HIS A 42 27.56 -4.76 14.50
C HIS A 42 26.72 -4.31 15.71
N THR A 43 25.80 -3.38 15.53
CA THR A 43 24.98 -2.81 16.59
C THR A 43 23.51 -3.19 16.43
N LYS A 44 22.87 -3.51 17.56
CA LYS A 44 21.43 -3.79 17.60
C LYS A 44 20.63 -2.59 17.04
N ASN A 45 19.63 -2.87 16.24
CA ASN A 45 18.71 -1.88 15.64
C ASN A 45 19.38 -0.89 14.66
N ALA A 46 20.61 -1.11 14.20
CA ALA A 46 21.28 -0.17 13.29
C ALA A 46 20.52 -0.02 11.96
N MET A 47 19.95 -1.11 11.43
CA MET A 47 19.12 -1.09 10.23
C MET A 47 17.83 -0.27 10.45
N ASP A 48 17.20 -0.40 11.62
CA ASP A 48 15.98 0.33 11.96
C ASP A 48 16.24 1.84 12.00
N PHE A 49 17.35 2.25 12.61
CA PHE A 49 17.77 3.66 12.61
C PHE A 49 18.02 4.20 11.21
N GLN A 50 18.67 3.43 10.34
CA GLN A 50 18.91 3.86 8.96
C GLN A 50 17.62 3.96 8.17
N LEU A 51 16.72 2.97 8.29
CA LEU A 51 15.42 2.99 7.62
C LEU A 51 14.59 4.20 8.08
N CYS A 52 14.49 4.44 9.39
CA CYS A 52 13.75 5.57 9.92
C CYS A 52 14.35 6.91 9.50
N THR A 53 15.70 7.04 9.52
CA THR A 53 16.40 8.24 9.06
C THR A 53 16.15 8.50 7.57
N TYR A 54 16.22 7.46 6.76
CA TYR A 54 15.96 7.56 5.33
C TYR A 54 14.51 7.92 5.04
N LEU A 55 13.55 7.32 5.75
CA LEU A 55 12.14 7.71 5.65
C LEU A 55 11.95 9.19 5.94
N GLY A 56 12.53 9.70 7.02
CA GLY A 56 12.49 11.14 7.35
C GLY A 56 13.09 12.02 6.26
N TYR A 57 14.22 11.62 5.68
CA TYR A 57 14.83 12.30 4.54
C TYR A 57 13.91 12.34 3.31
N MET A 58 13.29 11.21 2.97
CA MET A 58 12.37 11.11 1.83
C MET A 58 11.15 11.99 2.01
N ILE A 59 10.59 12.02 3.21
CA ILE A 59 9.43 12.85 3.56
C ILE A 59 9.82 14.34 3.49
N ALA A 60 10.98 14.71 3.98
CA ALA A 60 11.47 16.09 3.89
C ALA A 60 11.66 16.54 2.43
N LYS A 61 12.02 15.60 1.55
CA LYS A 61 12.26 15.87 0.13
C LYS A 61 10.99 15.95 -0.71
N TRP A 62 10.02 15.07 -0.46
CA TRP A 62 8.83 14.93 -1.32
C TRP A 62 7.48 15.24 -0.62
N GLY A 63 7.48 15.40 0.69
CA GLY A 63 6.30 15.80 1.45
C GLY A 63 5.11 14.86 1.29
N SER A 64 3.92 15.43 1.29
CA SER A 64 2.64 14.71 1.17
C SER A 64 2.24 14.35 -0.27
N THR A 65 3.03 14.74 -1.27
CA THR A 65 2.76 14.42 -2.68
C THR A 65 3.07 12.96 -3.06
N THR A 66 3.71 12.23 -2.14
CA THR A 66 4.18 10.85 -2.35
C THR A 66 3.62 9.93 -1.29
N ASN A 67 3.25 8.71 -1.69
CA ASN A 67 2.88 7.64 -0.77
C ASN A 67 4.12 6.84 -0.39
N TYR A 68 4.27 6.58 0.91
CA TYR A 68 5.41 5.84 1.46
C TYR A 68 4.97 4.46 1.95
N TYR A 69 5.77 3.45 1.65
CA TYR A 69 5.52 2.08 2.08
C TYR A 69 6.75 1.49 2.75
N ILE A 70 6.60 1.02 3.99
CA ILE A 70 7.60 0.22 4.68
C ILE A 70 7.21 -1.26 4.51
N VAL A 71 8.04 -2.02 3.80
CA VAL A 71 7.82 -3.46 3.63
C VAL A 71 8.57 -4.20 4.72
N SER A 72 7.87 -4.56 5.78
CA SER A 72 8.45 -5.27 6.93
C SER A 72 7.36 -6.00 7.74
N LYS A 73 7.75 -7.10 8.38
CA LYS A 73 6.92 -7.78 9.38
C LYS A 73 7.16 -7.24 10.80
N ASP A 74 8.20 -6.44 10.99
CA ASP A 74 8.53 -5.87 12.30
C ASP A 74 7.65 -4.65 12.61
N LYS A 75 6.78 -4.81 13.60
CA LYS A 75 5.86 -3.77 14.06
C LYS A 75 6.54 -2.62 14.80
N GLY A 76 7.82 -2.69 15.09
CA GLY A 76 8.60 -1.62 15.74
C GLY A 76 8.55 -0.31 14.96
N TYR A 77 8.40 -0.37 13.63
CA TYR A 77 8.30 0.83 12.77
C TYR A 77 7.00 1.62 12.96
N LEU A 78 5.93 1.03 13.52
CA LEU A 78 4.66 1.73 13.72
C LEU A 78 4.81 2.97 14.61
N ALA A 79 5.64 2.89 15.66
CA ALA A 79 5.90 4.02 16.54
C ALA A 79 6.56 5.20 15.78
N SER A 80 7.51 4.91 14.90
CA SER A 80 8.16 5.92 14.05
C SER A 80 7.19 6.53 13.05
N ILE A 81 6.32 5.72 12.45
CA ILE A 81 5.27 6.18 11.53
C ILE A 81 4.31 7.15 12.23
N GLU A 82 3.81 6.76 13.40
CA GLU A 82 2.91 7.61 14.19
C GLU A 82 3.57 8.93 14.61
N PHE A 83 4.83 8.88 15.02
CA PHE A 83 5.59 10.07 15.38
C PHE A 83 5.70 11.03 14.19
N VAL A 84 6.10 10.55 13.02
CA VAL A 84 6.26 11.38 11.83
C VAL A 84 4.92 11.97 11.38
N LYS A 85 3.83 11.21 11.40
CA LYS A 85 2.48 11.71 11.09
C LYS A 85 2.00 12.82 12.04
N LYS A 86 2.45 12.82 13.28
CA LYS A 86 2.16 13.91 14.24
C LYS A 86 3.00 15.16 14.03
N MET A 87 4.21 15.00 13.51
CA MET A 87 5.15 16.12 13.30
C MET A 87 4.86 16.92 12.04
N ILE A 88 4.17 16.34 11.08
CA ILE A 88 3.91 16.95 9.77
C ILE A 88 2.43 17.32 9.67
N PRO A 89 2.10 18.61 9.44
CA PRO A 89 0.73 19.10 9.43
C PRO A 89 -0.05 18.60 8.22
N ASP A 90 0.62 18.31 7.11
CA ASP A 90 -0.02 17.79 5.89
C ASP A 90 -0.31 16.28 6.02
N PRO A 91 -1.43 15.80 5.48
CA PRO A 91 -1.77 14.39 5.55
C PRO A 91 -0.75 13.54 4.77
N LEU A 92 0.06 12.78 5.50
CA LEU A 92 1.01 11.82 4.95
C LEU A 92 0.41 10.43 4.85
N VAL A 93 0.57 9.80 3.69
CA VAL A 93 0.25 8.39 3.50
C VAL A 93 1.52 7.58 3.72
N ILE A 94 1.64 7.00 4.91
CA ILE A 94 2.71 6.05 5.24
C ILE A 94 2.07 4.75 5.69
N ASN A 95 2.26 3.69 4.92
CA ASN A 95 1.72 2.37 5.19
C ASN A 95 2.84 1.37 5.49
N MET A 96 2.58 0.46 6.42
CA MET A 96 3.44 -0.68 6.66
C MET A 96 2.77 -1.95 6.13
N ILE A 97 3.47 -2.67 5.27
CA ILE A 97 2.96 -3.89 4.62
C ILE A 97 3.93 -5.05 4.85
N PRO A 98 3.43 -6.28 5.04
CA PRO A 98 4.28 -7.43 5.35
C PRO A 98 5.11 -7.94 4.17
N ASN A 99 4.68 -7.66 2.94
CA ASN A 99 5.35 -8.08 1.69
C ASN A 99 4.87 -7.23 0.51
N LEU A 100 5.58 -7.34 -0.63
CA LEU A 100 5.26 -6.60 -1.86
C LEU A 100 3.97 -7.08 -2.56
N GLU A 101 3.53 -8.31 -2.33
CA GLU A 101 2.28 -8.84 -2.89
C GLU A 101 1.07 -8.04 -2.39
N LYS A 102 1.09 -7.68 -1.09
CA LYS A 102 0.05 -6.84 -0.50
C LYS A 102 0.02 -5.43 -1.09
N LEU A 103 1.18 -4.85 -1.39
CA LEU A 103 1.28 -3.57 -2.10
C LEU A 103 0.58 -3.62 -3.47
N ASN A 104 0.80 -4.69 -4.23
CA ASN A 104 0.18 -4.86 -5.54
C ASN A 104 -1.35 -5.05 -5.44
N ALA A 105 -1.83 -5.70 -4.37
CA ALA A 105 -3.25 -5.81 -4.09
C ALA A 105 -3.88 -4.43 -3.79
N GLU A 106 -3.28 -3.64 -2.89
CA GLU A 106 -3.75 -2.29 -2.54
C GLU A 106 -3.77 -1.34 -3.76
N LYS A 107 -2.72 -1.38 -4.61
CA LYS A 107 -2.69 -0.59 -5.85
C LYS A 107 -3.79 -1.00 -6.83
N LYS A 108 -4.07 -2.30 -6.93
CA LYS A 108 -5.13 -2.82 -7.81
C LYS A 108 -6.53 -2.42 -7.32
N ASP A 109 -6.74 -2.40 -6.00
CA ASP A 109 -7.99 -1.97 -5.39
C ASP A 109 -8.21 -0.46 -5.61
N LYS A 110 -7.16 0.35 -5.49
CA LYS A 110 -7.22 1.79 -5.79
C LYS A 110 -7.54 2.07 -7.26
N ALA A 111 -6.90 1.36 -8.18
CA ALA A 111 -7.20 1.47 -9.61
C ALA A 111 -8.67 1.11 -9.92
N SER A 112 -9.24 0.12 -9.22
CA SER A 112 -10.65 -0.26 -9.36
C SER A 112 -11.62 0.83 -8.87
N ILE A 113 -11.26 1.58 -7.82
CA ILE A 113 -12.06 2.74 -7.37
C ILE A 113 -11.99 3.87 -8.38
N GLU A 114 -10.80 4.19 -8.88
CA GLU A 114 -10.60 5.23 -9.91
C GLU A 114 -11.39 4.91 -11.17
N GLU A 115 -11.36 3.66 -11.62
CA GLU A 115 -12.17 3.18 -12.76
C GLU A 115 -13.67 3.36 -12.50
N LEU A 116 -14.16 3.07 -11.29
CA LEU A 116 -15.55 3.32 -10.91
C LEU A 116 -15.92 4.80 -10.97
N LEU A 117 -15.03 5.68 -10.49
CA LEU A 117 -15.26 7.13 -10.46
C LEU A 117 -15.35 7.73 -11.89
N ASP A 118 -14.59 7.17 -12.83
CA ASP A 118 -14.54 7.63 -14.22
C ASP A 118 -15.73 7.12 -15.05
N ILE A 119 -16.19 5.89 -14.77
CA ILE A 119 -17.22 5.24 -15.61
C ILE A 119 -18.64 5.52 -15.10
N TYR A 120 -18.83 5.65 -13.77
CA TYR A 120 -20.16 5.68 -13.19
C TYR A 120 -20.59 7.04 -12.66
N PRO A 121 -21.89 7.42 -12.86
CA PRO A 121 -22.46 8.64 -12.29
C PRO A 121 -22.35 8.68 -10.75
N LYS A 122 -22.23 9.87 -10.17
CA LYS A 122 -22.15 10.08 -8.71
C LYS A 122 -23.26 9.37 -7.91
N LYS A 123 -24.46 9.19 -8.51
CA LYS A 123 -25.57 8.46 -7.88
C LYS A 123 -25.21 6.98 -7.67
N VAL A 124 -24.63 6.33 -8.68
CA VAL A 124 -24.20 4.93 -8.63
C VAL A 124 -23.13 4.73 -7.56
N ILE A 125 -22.15 5.63 -7.52
CA ILE A 125 -21.07 5.61 -6.53
C ILE A 125 -21.62 5.72 -5.11
N ARG A 126 -22.62 6.60 -4.87
CA ARG A 126 -23.27 6.72 -3.54
C ARG A 126 -24.01 5.46 -3.13
N ILE A 127 -24.72 4.81 -4.06
CA ILE A 127 -25.40 3.53 -3.80
C ILE A 127 -24.37 2.43 -3.48
N THR A 128 -23.27 2.38 -4.22
CA THR A 128 -22.17 1.44 -3.97
C THR A 128 -21.56 1.62 -2.58
N ALA A 129 -21.27 2.87 -2.19
CA ALA A 129 -20.76 3.21 -0.86
C ALA A 129 -21.73 2.88 0.26
N ALA A 130 -23.05 3.10 0.07
CA ALA A 130 -24.09 2.72 1.04
C ALA A 130 -24.14 1.19 1.21
N GLY A 131 -24.15 0.42 0.11
CA GLY A 131 -24.11 -1.04 0.16
C GLY A 131 -22.87 -1.57 0.87
N PHE A 132 -21.71 -0.93 0.62
CA PHE A 132 -20.47 -1.26 1.31
C PHE A 132 -20.56 -1.05 2.83
N SER A 133 -21.16 0.05 3.25
CA SER A 133 -21.34 0.41 4.67
C SER A 133 -22.35 -0.49 5.38
N GLU A 134 -23.47 -0.80 4.74
CA GLU A 134 -24.62 -1.51 5.33
C GLU A 134 -24.44 -3.03 5.36
N SER A 135 -23.64 -3.59 4.44
CA SER A 135 -23.46 -5.04 4.33
C SER A 135 -22.36 -5.55 5.27
N LYS A 136 -22.58 -6.74 5.86
CA LYS A 136 -21.61 -7.44 6.71
C LYS A 136 -20.89 -8.57 6.00
N THR A 137 -21.47 -9.09 4.94
CA THR A 137 -20.94 -10.20 4.15
C THR A 137 -20.91 -9.86 2.66
N LEU A 138 -20.05 -10.53 1.89
CA LEU A 138 -20.01 -10.40 0.43
C LEU A 138 -21.34 -10.73 -0.24
N ALA A 139 -22.08 -11.71 0.30
CA ALA A 139 -23.40 -12.10 -0.22
C ALA A 139 -24.44 -10.98 -0.01
N GLU A 140 -24.46 -10.36 1.17
CA GLU A 140 -25.33 -9.20 1.45
C GLU A 140 -24.97 -8.03 0.53
N TYR A 141 -23.68 -7.74 0.37
CA TYR A 141 -23.22 -6.67 -0.49
C TYR A 141 -23.61 -6.92 -1.96
N HIS A 142 -23.42 -8.13 -2.46
CA HIS A 142 -23.84 -8.50 -3.80
C HIS A 142 -25.34 -8.31 -4.00
N ASN A 143 -26.16 -8.83 -3.06
CA ASN A 143 -27.62 -8.71 -3.09
C ASN A 143 -28.08 -7.25 -3.03
N TYR A 144 -27.42 -6.43 -2.20
CA TYR A 144 -27.70 -5.00 -2.11
C TYR A 144 -27.47 -4.29 -3.46
N LEU A 145 -26.32 -4.57 -4.09
CA LEU A 145 -26.01 -3.97 -5.40
C LEU A 145 -26.99 -4.43 -6.48
N GLN A 146 -27.37 -5.70 -6.51
CA GLN A 146 -28.35 -6.22 -7.47
C GLN A 146 -29.73 -5.57 -7.31
N ALA A 147 -30.17 -5.38 -6.08
CA ALA A 147 -31.46 -4.77 -5.77
C ALA A 147 -31.52 -3.27 -6.14
N ASN A 148 -30.43 -2.52 -5.90
CA ASN A 148 -30.38 -1.08 -6.07
C ASN A 148 -29.81 -0.62 -7.42
N LEU A 149 -29.03 -1.48 -8.09
CA LEU A 149 -28.38 -1.23 -9.37
C LEU A 149 -28.56 -2.43 -10.32
N PRO A 150 -29.80 -2.73 -10.76
CA PRO A 150 -30.11 -3.96 -11.49
C PRO A 150 -29.36 -4.12 -12.82
N LYS A 151 -28.91 -3.02 -13.44
CA LYS A 151 -28.12 -3.04 -14.69
C LYS A 151 -26.62 -3.20 -14.44
N ASP A 152 -26.08 -2.57 -13.41
CA ASP A 152 -24.65 -2.40 -13.18
C ASP A 152 -24.14 -3.16 -11.95
N GLY A 153 -25.02 -3.65 -11.09
CA GLY A 153 -24.68 -4.24 -9.80
C GLY A 153 -23.69 -5.39 -9.87
N SER A 154 -23.78 -6.27 -10.86
CA SER A 154 -22.84 -7.39 -11.04
C SER A 154 -21.44 -6.92 -11.42
N GLN A 155 -21.35 -5.92 -12.29
CA GLN A 155 -20.08 -5.37 -12.74
C GLN A 155 -19.40 -4.60 -11.59
N ILE A 156 -20.16 -3.76 -10.89
CA ILE A 156 -19.68 -3.01 -9.72
C ILE A 156 -19.24 -3.96 -8.61
N TYR A 157 -19.99 -5.01 -8.35
CA TYR A 157 -19.59 -6.05 -7.39
C TYR A 157 -18.24 -6.68 -7.76
N THR A 158 -18.04 -7.01 -9.03
CA THR A 158 -16.77 -7.60 -9.50
C THR A 158 -15.59 -6.65 -9.28
N LEU A 159 -15.78 -5.34 -9.49
CA LEU A 159 -14.75 -4.33 -9.29
C LEU A 159 -14.46 -4.08 -7.80
N THR A 160 -15.49 -4.15 -6.93
CA THR A 160 -15.38 -3.70 -5.53
C THR A 160 -15.32 -4.82 -4.49
N LYS A 161 -15.58 -6.10 -4.86
CA LYS A 161 -15.58 -7.22 -3.91
C LYS A 161 -14.28 -7.36 -3.11
N ARG A 162 -13.13 -7.12 -3.73
CA ARG A 162 -11.81 -7.16 -3.06
C ARG A 162 -11.69 -6.10 -1.99
N LEU A 163 -12.13 -4.88 -2.27
CA LEU A 163 -12.14 -3.79 -1.28
C LEU A 163 -13.00 -4.19 -0.08
N PHE A 164 -14.16 -4.78 -0.34
CA PHE A 164 -15.05 -5.25 0.72
C PHE A 164 -14.39 -6.31 1.61
N GLU A 165 -13.69 -7.28 1.01
CA GLU A 165 -12.94 -8.30 1.74
C GLU A 165 -11.83 -7.69 2.61
N HIS A 166 -11.11 -6.68 2.10
CA HIS A 166 -10.02 -6.04 2.83
C HIS A 166 -10.47 -5.20 4.02
N GLU A 167 -11.67 -4.58 3.95
CA GLU A 167 -12.14 -3.68 5.00
C GLU A 167 -13.01 -4.37 6.07
N LYS A 168 -13.65 -5.50 5.74
CA LYS A 168 -14.62 -6.16 6.61
C LYS A 168 -14.11 -7.47 7.24
N MET A 169 -12.94 -7.99 6.81
CA MET A 169 -12.27 -9.17 7.39
C MET A 169 -10.98 -8.80 8.11
#